data_baa4af1bdeb16451c414c0d01f2482c7
#
_entry.id   baa4af1bdeb16451c414c0d01f2482c7
#
_cell.length_a   1.000
_cell.length_b   1.000
_cell.length_c   1.000
_cell.angle_alpha   90.00
_cell.angle_beta   90.00
_cell.angle_gamma   90.00
#
_symmetry.space_group_name_H-M   'P 1'
#
loop_
_entity.id
_entity.type
_entity.pdbx_description
1 polymer ?
#
loop_
_entity_poly.entity_id
_entity_poly.type
_entity_poly.pdbx_seq_one_letter_code
_entity_poly.pdbx_strand_id
1 'polypeptide(L)'
;GKYGTGLLFLPKESKLQDVILSILIEEIEKEGLTLMHLRKVPVNSSILGTDALSTEPDIRQIFVTGCNDQALLEKKLYLIRKRVEKKIRQTNAEIRQDFYIVSLSTRSIIYKGMLSSMQLRHYFPDLTNSYFTSGLALVHSRFSTNTFPTWSLAQPFRLLAHNGEINTVRGNRGWM
;
A
#
# COMPACT_ATOMS: atom_id res chain seq x y z
N GLY A 1 22.99 0.50 4.84
CA GLY A 1 22.16 1.40 5.63
C GLY A 1 20.75 0.82 5.85
N LYS A 2 20.03 1.30 6.85
CA LYS A 2 18.63 0.93 7.09
C LYS A 2 17.71 1.70 6.16
N TYR A 3 16.67 1.05 5.67
CA TYR A 3 15.66 1.68 4.82
C TYR A 3 14.26 1.16 5.15
N GLY A 4 13.25 1.94 4.82
CA GLY A 4 11.87 1.53 4.77
C GLY A 4 11.41 1.35 3.33
N THR A 5 10.48 0.43 3.09
CA THR A 5 9.91 0.19 1.77
C THR A 5 8.41 -0.07 1.87
N GLY A 6 7.72 0.10 0.77
CA GLY A 6 6.30 -0.20 0.69
C GLY A 6 5.75 -0.03 -0.71
N LEU A 7 4.52 -0.51 -0.91
CA LEU A 7 3.81 -0.36 -2.16
C LEU A 7 2.80 0.79 -2.09
N LEU A 8 2.67 1.50 -3.19
CA LEU A 8 1.70 2.56 -3.43
C LEU A 8 0.79 2.16 -4.58
N PHE A 9 -0.50 2.36 -4.41
CA PHE A 9 -1.46 2.41 -5.51
C PHE A 9 -1.64 3.87 -5.91
N LEU A 10 -1.41 4.17 -7.17
CA LEU A 10 -1.51 5.50 -7.76
C LEU A 10 -2.53 5.51 -8.90
N PRO A 11 -3.17 6.66 -9.18
CA PRO A 11 -3.97 6.82 -10.38
C PRO A 11 -3.12 6.58 -11.63
N LYS A 12 -3.76 6.20 -12.74
CA LYS A 12 -3.06 6.00 -14.03
C LYS A 12 -2.65 7.32 -14.69
N GLU A 13 -3.31 8.42 -14.35
CA GLU A 13 -3.03 9.75 -14.90
C GLU A 13 -1.74 10.33 -14.30
N SER A 14 -0.77 10.65 -15.16
CA SER A 14 0.56 11.12 -14.73
C SER A 14 0.50 12.43 -13.93
N LYS A 15 -0.36 13.37 -14.30
CA LYS A 15 -0.50 14.64 -13.57
C LYS A 15 -0.95 14.45 -12.13
N LEU A 16 -1.88 13.51 -11.89
CA LEU A 16 -2.31 13.17 -10.53
C LEU A 16 -1.22 12.46 -9.76
N GLN A 17 -0.44 11.59 -10.41
CA GLN A 17 0.74 10.96 -9.80
C GLN A 17 1.76 12.02 -9.34
N ASP A 18 2.06 13.01 -10.17
CA ASP A 18 3.04 14.05 -9.85
C ASP A 18 2.63 14.84 -8.60
N VAL A 19 1.35 15.20 -8.48
CA VAL A 19 0.81 15.87 -7.29
C VAL A 19 0.95 14.98 -6.04
N ILE A 20 0.59 13.71 -6.14
CA ILE A 20 0.67 12.77 -5.02
C ILE A 20 2.13 12.56 -4.59
N LEU A 21 3.01 12.36 -5.56
CA LEU A 21 4.43 12.12 -5.30
C LEU A 21 5.12 13.35 -4.71
N SER A 22 4.75 14.57 -5.14
CA SER A 22 5.27 15.79 -4.54
C SER A 22 4.88 15.93 -3.07
N ILE A 23 3.62 15.62 -2.72
CA ILE A 23 3.14 15.61 -1.32
C ILE A 23 3.90 14.55 -0.50
N LEU A 24 4.12 13.37 -1.07
CA LEU A 24 4.84 12.28 -0.40
C LEU A 24 6.30 12.64 -0.13
N ILE A 25 6.99 13.21 -1.12
CA ILE A 25 8.40 13.64 -1.01
C ILE A 25 8.51 14.74 0.05
N GLU A 26 7.63 15.73 0.00
CA GLU A 26 7.60 16.81 1.01
C GLU A 26 7.49 16.27 2.44
N GLU A 27 6.61 15.28 2.68
CA GLU A 27 6.45 14.69 4.01
C GLU A 27 7.64 13.82 4.42
N ILE A 28 8.31 13.18 3.48
CA ILE A 28 9.56 12.43 3.72
C ILE A 28 10.66 13.38 4.16
N GLU A 29 10.85 14.50 3.44
CA GLU A 29 11.87 15.50 3.72
C GLU A 29 11.62 16.22 5.06
N LYS A 30 10.37 16.51 5.41
CA LYS A 30 9.99 17.09 6.72
C LYS A 30 10.37 16.23 7.90
N GLU A 31 10.40 14.91 7.73
CA GLU A 31 10.89 13.98 8.75
C GLU A 31 12.42 13.80 8.73
N GLY A 32 13.14 14.56 7.90
CA GLY A 32 14.58 14.46 7.74
C GLY A 32 15.02 13.15 7.10
N LEU A 33 14.16 12.57 6.25
CA LEU A 33 14.43 11.37 5.48
C LEU A 33 14.60 11.71 4.00
N THR A 34 15.07 10.74 3.23
CA THR A 34 15.31 10.89 1.79
C THR A 34 14.59 9.77 1.02
N LEU A 35 13.91 10.14 -0.06
CA LEU A 35 13.44 9.19 -1.05
C LEU A 35 14.66 8.64 -1.81
N MET A 36 15.02 7.39 -1.52
CA MET A 36 16.18 6.73 -2.13
C MET A 36 15.85 6.25 -3.55
N HIS A 37 14.69 5.67 -3.73
CA HIS A 37 14.25 5.13 -5.02
C HIS A 37 12.74 4.98 -5.09
N LEU A 38 12.21 5.11 -6.30
CA LEU A 38 10.83 4.81 -6.67
C LEU A 38 10.86 3.97 -7.95
N ARG A 39 10.34 2.74 -7.90
CA ARG A 39 10.26 1.87 -9.08
C ARG A 39 8.83 1.52 -9.43
N LYS A 40 8.57 1.28 -10.69
CA LYS A 40 7.34 0.63 -11.13
C LYS A 40 7.40 -0.85 -10.76
N VAL A 41 6.38 -1.35 -10.07
CA VAL A 41 6.28 -2.78 -9.76
C VAL A 41 5.88 -3.53 -11.03
N PRO A 42 6.62 -4.57 -11.44
CA PRO A 42 6.23 -5.38 -12.58
C PRO A 42 4.94 -6.15 -12.25
N VAL A 43 3.97 -6.08 -13.15
CA VAL A 43 2.68 -6.76 -13.04
C VAL A 43 2.28 -7.39 -14.37
N ASN A 44 1.52 -8.48 -14.30
CA ASN A 44 0.92 -9.14 -15.45
C ASN A 44 -0.60 -8.88 -15.44
N SER A 45 -1.01 -7.80 -16.07
CA SER A 45 -2.42 -7.38 -16.16
C SER A 45 -3.27 -8.31 -17.05
N SER A 46 -2.67 -9.15 -17.90
CA SER A 46 -3.39 -10.01 -18.85
C SER A 46 -4.24 -11.10 -18.18
N ILE A 47 -3.97 -11.39 -16.90
CA ILE A 47 -4.69 -12.41 -16.12
C ILE A 47 -5.86 -11.87 -15.32
N LEU A 48 -6.08 -10.55 -15.36
CA LEU A 48 -7.14 -9.89 -14.60
C LEU A 48 -8.51 -10.09 -15.27
N GLY A 49 -9.54 -10.21 -14.46
CA GLY A 49 -10.93 -10.06 -14.93
C GLY A 49 -11.26 -8.60 -15.24
N THR A 50 -12.33 -8.39 -15.99
CA THR A 50 -12.75 -7.07 -16.50
C THR A 50 -12.80 -5.98 -15.41
N ASP A 51 -13.45 -6.27 -14.28
CA ASP A 51 -13.63 -5.28 -13.20
C ASP A 51 -12.29 -4.94 -12.51
N ALA A 52 -11.45 -5.95 -12.28
CA ALA A 52 -10.13 -5.74 -11.70
C ALA A 52 -9.22 -4.94 -12.64
N LEU A 53 -9.29 -5.21 -13.95
CA LEU A 53 -8.50 -4.53 -14.96
C LEU A 53 -8.93 -3.06 -15.14
N SER A 54 -10.24 -2.78 -15.11
CA SER A 54 -10.77 -1.42 -15.28
C SER A 54 -10.37 -0.48 -14.14
N THR A 55 -10.18 -1.02 -12.96
CA THR A 55 -9.81 -0.29 -11.73
C THR A 55 -8.37 -0.53 -11.27
N GLU A 56 -7.56 -1.19 -12.12
CA GLU A 56 -6.16 -1.48 -11.80
C GLU A 56 -5.35 -0.20 -11.59
N PRO A 57 -4.70 -0.02 -10.43
CA PRO A 57 -3.85 1.14 -10.17
C PRO A 57 -2.48 1.02 -10.86
N ASP A 58 -1.77 2.14 -11.03
CA ASP A 58 -0.33 2.11 -11.24
C ASP A 58 0.34 1.76 -9.90
N ILE A 59 1.09 0.66 -9.87
CA ILE A 59 1.70 0.16 -8.63
C ILE A 59 3.17 0.55 -8.59
N ARG A 60 3.53 1.34 -7.57
CA ARG A 60 4.91 1.77 -7.33
C ARG A 60 5.44 1.21 -6.02
N GLN A 61 6.72 0.92 -6.00
CA GLN A 61 7.46 0.62 -4.77
C GLN A 61 8.38 1.76 -4.43
N ILE A 62 8.29 2.22 -3.18
CA ILE A 62 9.08 3.30 -2.63
C ILE A 62 10.15 2.75 -1.68
N PHE A 63 11.31 3.39 -1.68
CA PHE A 63 12.40 3.14 -0.74
C PHE A 63 12.80 4.46 -0.07
N VAL A 64 12.81 4.49 1.26
CA VAL A 64 13.08 5.68 2.08
C VAL A 64 14.21 5.38 3.05
N THR A 65 15.18 6.27 3.15
CA THR A 65 16.34 6.13 4.02
C THR A 65 16.64 7.45 4.76
N GLY A 66 17.68 7.48 5.59
CA GLY A 66 18.11 8.70 6.31
C GLY A 66 18.06 8.58 7.83
N CYS A 67 17.72 7.39 8.37
CA CYS A 67 17.74 7.13 9.80
C CYS A 67 18.35 5.75 10.09
N ASN A 68 19.36 5.71 10.96
CA ASN A 68 20.04 4.47 11.33
C ASN A 68 19.37 3.71 12.49
N ASP A 69 18.51 4.38 13.26
CA ASP A 69 17.67 3.72 14.26
C ASP A 69 16.41 3.16 13.58
N GLN A 70 16.26 1.84 13.59
CA GLN A 70 15.15 1.17 12.93
C GLN A 70 13.80 1.47 13.60
N ALA A 71 13.76 1.59 14.92
CA ALA A 71 12.52 1.88 15.62
C ALA A 71 12.05 3.32 15.37
N LEU A 72 13.00 4.25 15.33
CA LEU A 72 12.72 5.64 14.98
C LEU A 72 12.31 5.77 13.52
N LEU A 73 12.99 5.06 12.61
CA LEU A 73 12.62 5.04 11.18
C LEU A 73 11.18 4.53 11.00
N GLU A 74 10.81 3.44 11.67
CA GLU A 74 9.44 2.89 11.62
C GLU A 74 8.39 3.91 12.08
N LYS A 75 8.66 4.64 13.18
CA LYS A 75 7.77 5.71 13.66
C LYS A 75 7.64 6.84 12.63
N LYS A 76 8.75 7.29 12.04
CA LYS A 76 8.75 8.33 11.00
C LYS A 76 7.95 7.89 9.77
N LEU A 77 8.14 6.66 9.29
CA LEU A 77 7.39 6.11 8.16
C LEU A 77 5.87 6.06 8.46
N TYR A 78 5.49 5.72 9.69
CA TYR A 78 4.09 5.78 10.12
C TYR A 78 3.54 7.21 10.08
N LEU A 79 4.29 8.20 10.59
CA LEU A 79 3.89 9.61 10.56
C LEU A 79 3.75 10.15 9.15
N ILE A 80 4.73 9.86 8.28
CA ILE A 80 4.71 10.23 6.85
C ILE A 80 3.43 9.69 6.22
N ARG A 81 3.16 8.39 6.37
CA ARG A 81 1.95 7.77 5.83
C ARG A 81 0.69 8.49 6.29
N LYS A 82 0.54 8.74 7.59
CA LYS A 82 -0.64 9.39 8.15
C LYS A 82 -0.83 10.83 7.67
N ARG A 83 0.26 11.59 7.53
CA ARG A 83 0.22 12.96 7.05
C ARG A 83 -0.11 13.02 5.56
N VAL A 84 0.51 12.17 4.75
CA VAL A 84 0.19 12.05 3.32
C VAL A 84 -1.27 11.66 3.12
N GLU A 85 -1.75 10.61 3.79
CA GLU A 85 -3.16 10.20 3.75
C GLU A 85 -4.11 11.35 4.14
N LYS A 86 -3.75 12.15 5.17
CA LYS A 86 -4.54 13.30 5.60
C LYS A 86 -4.54 14.41 4.53
N LYS A 87 -3.37 14.79 4.00
CA LYS A 87 -3.25 15.82 2.95
C LYS A 87 -4.03 15.43 1.69
N ILE A 88 -3.88 14.19 1.23
CA ILE A 88 -4.59 13.69 0.05
C ILE A 88 -6.12 13.70 0.27
N ARG A 89 -6.61 13.38 1.47
CA ARG A 89 -8.05 13.50 1.78
C ARG A 89 -8.59 14.93 1.68
N GLN A 90 -7.74 15.93 1.79
CA GLN A 90 -8.09 17.35 1.68
C GLN A 90 -8.02 17.88 0.24
N THR A 91 -7.50 17.06 -0.71
CA THR A 91 -7.49 17.38 -2.13
C THR A 91 -8.84 17.05 -2.81
N ASN A 92 -8.91 17.22 -4.12
CA ASN A 92 -10.09 16.87 -4.90
C ASN A 92 -10.44 15.37 -4.84
N ALA A 93 -11.67 15.03 -5.26
CA ALA A 93 -12.18 13.66 -5.17
C ALA A 93 -11.39 12.67 -6.06
N GLU A 94 -10.94 13.10 -7.23
CA GLU A 94 -10.21 12.27 -8.20
C GLU A 94 -8.90 11.74 -7.62
N ILE A 95 -8.11 12.62 -6.97
CA ILE A 95 -6.84 12.22 -6.33
C ILE A 95 -7.10 11.24 -5.18
N ARG A 96 -8.18 11.44 -4.41
CA ARG A 96 -8.50 10.59 -3.24
C ARG A 96 -8.91 9.18 -3.59
N GLN A 97 -9.60 9.02 -4.72
CA GLN A 97 -10.27 7.77 -5.06
C GLN A 97 -9.26 6.66 -5.40
N ASP A 98 -8.18 7.02 -6.07
CA ASP A 98 -7.24 6.05 -6.65
C ASP A 98 -5.89 6.00 -5.91
N PHE A 99 -5.73 6.77 -4.83
CA PHE A 99 -4.52 6.77 -4.03
C PHE A 99 -4.63 5.90 -2.78
N TYR A 100 -3.67 5.00 -2.59
CA TYR A 100 -3.59 4.20 -1.38
C TYR A 100 -2.14 3.79 -1.07
N ILE A 101 -1.69 4.03 0.18
CA ILE A 101 -0.42 3.49 0.67
C ILE A 101 -0.68 2.09 1.20
N VAL A 102 -0.32 1.08 0.42
CA VAL A 102 -0.51 -0.34 0.75
C VAL A 102 0.30 -0.73 1.97
N SER A 103 1.58 -0.40 1.96
CA SER A 103 2.51 -0.56 3.08
C SER A 103 3.61 0.50 3.00
N LEU A 104 4.20 0.81 4.16
CA LEU A 104 5.42 1.60 4.29
C LEU A 104 6.05 1.25 5.64
N SER A 105 7.10 0.42 5.63
CA SER A 105 7.66 -0.17 6.84
C SER A 105 9.11 -0.60 6.63
N THR A 106 9.86 -0.72 7.71
CA THR A 106 11.20 -1.34 7.73
C THR A 106 11.16 -2.86 7.92
N ARG A 107 9.97 -3.44 8.15
CA ARG A 107 9.81 -4.83 8.59
C ARG A 107 8.94 -5.67 7.69
N SER A 108 8.02 -5.05 6.95
CA SER A 108 7.03 -5.78 6.15
C SER A 108 6.75 -5.08 4.83
N ILE A 109 6.42 -5.86 3.82
CA ILE A 109 5.89 -5.38 2.54
C ILE A 109 4.61 -6.15 2.24
N ILE A 110 3.65 -5.50 1.59
CA ILE A 110 2.36 -6.10 1.28
C ILE A 110 2.16 -6.11 -0.23
N TYR A 111 1.94 -7.29 -0.77
CA TYR A 111 1.45 -7.52 -2.13
C TYR A 111 -0.02 -7.93 -2.05
N LYS A 112 -0.90 -7.14 -2.65
CA LYS A 112 -2.35 -7.38 -2.63
C LYS A 112 -3.03 -6.78 -3.85
N GLY A 113 -4.27 -7.19 -4.09
CA GLY A 113 -5.08 -6.67 -5.19
C GLY A 113 -6.41 -7.38 -5.32
N MET A 114 -7.17 -7.02 -6.34
CA MET A 114 -8.39 -7.74 -6.73
C MET A 114 -8.02 -9.02 -7.47
N LEU A 115 -7.44 -9.96 -6.73
CA LEU A 115 -6.84 -11.18 -7.23
C LEU A 115 -7.37 -12.39 -6.47
N SER A 116 -7.56 -13.51 -7.16
CA SER A 116 -7.67 -14.80 -6.49
C SER A 116 -6.32 -15.23 -5.94
N SER A 117 -6.30 -16.20 -5.02
CA SER A 117 -5.06 -16.74 -4.47
C SER A 117 -4.12 -17.31 -5.54
N MET A 118 -4.68 -17.91 -6.59
CA MET A 118 -3.90 -18.46 -7.71
C MET A 118 -3.30 -17.36 -8.60
N GLN A 119 -4.00 -16.24 -8.74
CA GLN A 119 -3.52 -15.13 -9.57
C GLN A 119 -2.38 -14.34 -8.92
N LEU A 120 -2.28 -14.29 -7.59
CA LEU A 120 -1.34 -13.42 -6.88
C LEU A 120 0.12 -13.56 -7.38
N ARG A 121 0.61 -14.78 -7.50
CA ARG A 121 2.00 -15.05 -7.95
C ARG A 121 2.20 -14.78 -9.45
N HIS A 122 1.16 -14.98 -10.24
CA HIS A 122 1.21 -14.72 -11.68
C HIS A 122 1.08 -13.24 -12.00
N TYR A 123 0.35 -12.48 -11.16
CA TYR A 123 0.20 -11.05 -11.30
C TYR A 123 1.46 -10.29 -10.87
N PHE A 124 2.09 -10.70 -9.76
CA PHE A 124 3.32 -10.08 -9.24
C PHE A 124 4.53 -10.99 -9.50
N PRO A 125 5.28 -10.81 -10.61
CA PRO A 125 6.50 -11.59 -10.88
C PRO A 125 7.55 -11.50 -9.76
N ASP A 126 7.59 -10.40 -9.01
CA ASP A 126 8.47 -10.25 -7.84
C ASP A 126 8.35 -11.43 -6.86
N LEU A 127 7.14 -11.95 -6.66
CA LEU A 127 6.88 -13.05 -5.72
C LEU A 127 7.40 -14.42 -6.18
N THR A 128 7.86 -14.51 -7.42
CA THR A 128 8.49 -15.72 -7.98
C THR A 128 10.00 -15.60 -8.09
N ASN A 129 10.57 -14.43 -7.75
CA ASN A 129 12.00 -14.20 -7.77
C ASN A 129 12.68 -14.95 -6.60
N SER A 130 13.73 -15.73 -6.89
CA SER A 130 14.47 -16.51 -5.90
C SER A 130 15.15 -15.66 -4.82
N TYR A 131 15.41 -14.38 -5.08
CA TYR A 131 15.94 -13.44 -4.09
C TYR A 131 14.88 -12.86 -3.18
N PHE A 132 13.59 -13.03 -3.49
CA PHE A 132 12.49 -12.58 -2.65
C PHE A 132 12.22 -13.63 -1.55
N THR A 133 12.90 -13.48 -0.44
CA THR A 133 12.80 -14.40 0.71
C THR A 133 12.13 -13.71 1.89
N SER A 134 11.35 -14.46 2.68
CA SER A 134 10.68 -13.98 3.88
C SER A 134 10.66 -15.06 4.96
N GLY A 135 10.85 -14.67 6.22
CA GLY A 135 10.73 -15.56 7.37
C GLY A 135 9.28 -15.82 7.80
N LEU A 136 8.32 -14.97 7.37
CA LEU A 136 6.90 -15.08 7.68
C LEU A 136 6.07 -14.52 6.53
N ALA A 137 4.98 -15.20 6.21
CA ALA A 137 3.96 -14.69 5.30
C ALA A 137 2.57 -14.71 5.96
N LEU A 138 1.91 -13.54 6.03
CA LEU A 138 0.50 -13.43 6.38
C LEU A 138 -0.32 -13.41 5.09
N VAL A 139 -1.15 -14.43 4.88
CA VAL A 139 -1.91 -14.63 3.65
C VAL A 139 -3.41 -14.60 3.92
N HIS A 140 -4.16 -13.90 3.07
CA HIS A 140 -5.62 -13.86 3.13
C HIS A 140 -6.21 -13.79 1.71
N SER A 141 -7.24 -14.58 1.42
CA SER A 141 -7.81 -14.71 0.07
C SER A 141 -9.21 -14.11 -0.09
N ARG A 142 -9.84 -13.62 0.98
CA ARG A 142 -11.23 -13.13 0.95
C ARG A 142 -11.31 -11.63 1.19
N PHE A 143 -12.27 -11.00 0.51
CA PHE A 143 -12.76 -9.67 0.88
C PHE A 143 -13.75 -9.76 2.05
N SER A 144 -14.01 -8.63 2.71
CA SER A 144 -15.13 -8.53 3.64
C SER A 144 -16.45 -8.77 2.89
N THR A 145 -17.34 -9.54 3.49
CA THR A 145 -18.64 -9.90 2.89
C THR A 145 -19.58 -8.70 2.71
N ASN A 146 -19.34 -7.60 3.42
CA ASN A 146 -20.21 -6.42 3.47
C ASN A 146 -19.64 -5.21 2.69
N THR A 147 -18.61 -5.41 1.87
CA THR A 147 -17.99 -4.33 1.09
C THR A 147 -17.84 -4.74 -0.37
N PHE A 148 -18.03 -3.78 -1.28
CA PHE A 148 -17.65 -4.00 -2.68
C PHE A 148 -16.14 -4.17 -2.78
N PRO A 149 -15.66 -5.18 -3.51
CA PRO A 149 -14.24 -5.39 -3.74
C PRO A 149 -13.60 -4.18 -4.43
N THR A 150 -12.48 -3.73 -3.88
CA THR A 150 -11.59 -2.74 -4.51
C THR A 150 -10.14 -3.10 -4.25
N TRP A 151 -9.21 -2.56 -5.04
CA TRP A 151 -7.78 -2.80 -4.86
C TRP A 151 -7.29 -2.44 -3.46
N SER A 152 -7.75 -1.31 -2.91
CA SER A 152 -7.37 -0.85 -1.58
C SER A 152 -7.97 -1.68 -0.45
N LEU A 153 -9.16 -2.27 -0.66
CA LEU A 153 -9.86 -3.09 0.33
C LEU A 153 -9.46 -4.57 0.29
N ALA A 154 -8.63 -5.00 -0.68
CA ALA A 154 -8.01 -6.31 -0.63
C ALA A 154 -7.20 -6.47 0.65
N GLN A 155 -7.18 -7.68 1.20
CA GLN A 155 -6.41 -7.98 2.40
C GLN A 155 -5.05 -8.62 2.05
N PRO A 156 -4.07 -8.61 2.97
CA PRO A 156 -4.13 -8.10 4.36
C PRO A 156 -4.02 -6.57 4.44
N PHE A 157 -4.37 -6.03 5.63
CA PHE A 157 -4.14 -4.63 5.99
C PHE A 157 -2.92 -4.56 6.92
N ARG A 158 -1.75 -4.31 6.40
CA ARG A 158 -0.49 -4.22 7.14
C ARG A 158 -0.24 -5.44 8.04
N LEU A 159 -0.71 -5.42 9.28
CA LEU A 159 -0.56 -6.50 10.26
C LEU A 159 -1.88 -7.21 10.59
N LEU A 160 -2.95 -6.92 9.84
CA LEU A 160 -4.27 -7.46 10.09
C LEU A 160 -4.84 -8.13 8.83
N ALA A 161 -5.38 -9.33 9.01
CA ALA A 161 -6.19 -10.02 8.01
C ALA A 161 -7.45 -10.56 8.69
N HIS A 162 -8.63 -10.22 8.15
CA HIS A 162 -9.92 -10.56 8.77
C HIS A 162 -11.03 -10.60 7.71
N ASN A 163 -11.97 -11.53 7.84
CA ASN A 163 -13.12 -11.65 6.92
C ASN A 163 -14.11 -10.47 6.97
N GLY A 164 -13.95 -9.55 7.92
CA GLY A 164 -14.77 -8.35 8.04
C GLY A 164 -16.06 -8.52 8.83
N GLU A 165 -16.27 -9.64 9.48
CA GLU A 165 -17.43 -9.88 10.36
C GLU A 165 -17.21 -9.23 11.74
N ILE A 166 -17.27 -7.90 11.77
CA ILE A 166 -17.11 -7.13 13.00
C ILE A 166 -18.49 -6.59 13.41
N ASN A 167 -19.18 -7.34 14.23
CA ASN A 167 -20.56 -7.03 14.62
C ASN A 167 -20.69 -5.94 15.70
N THR A 168 -19.59 -5.52 16.31
CA THR A 168 -19.58 -4.63 17.50
C THR A 168 -18.79 -3.34 17.30
N VAL A 169 -18.51 -2.96 16.06
CA VAL A 169 -17.65 -1.79 15.77
C VAL A 169 -18.19 -0.50 16.40
N ARG A 170 -19.51 -0.33 16.41
CA ARG A 170 -20.16 0.85 17.00
C ARG A 170 -20.00 0.85 18.53
N GLY A 171 -20.17 -0.28 19.19
CA GLY A 171 -19.95 -0.45 20.61
C GLY A 171 -18.50 -0.18 20.99
N ASN A 172 -17.55 -0.80 20.28
CA ASN A 172 -16.12 -0.62 20.51
C ASN A 172 -15.68 0.85 20.34
N ARG A 173 -16.22 1.56 19.32
CA ARG A 173 -15.97 3.00 19.16
C ARG A 173 -16.54 3.85 20.29
N GLY A 174 -17.67 3.44 20.86
CA GLY A 174 -18.26 4.13 22.02
C GLY A 174 -17.49 3.90 23.32
N TRP A 175 -16.74 2.79 23.42
CA TRP A 175 -15.89 2.49 24.57
C TRP A 175 -14.50 3.13 24.51
N MET A 176 -14.02 3.49 23.33
CA MET A 176 -12.74 4.20 23.13
C MET A 176 -12.88 5.71 23.31
#